data_01674520643a1020e8c30578e62af8fa
#
_entry.id   01674520643a1020e8c30578e62af8fa
#
_cell.length_a   1.000
_cell.length_b   1.000
_cell.length_c   1.000
_cell.angle_alpha   90.00
_cell.angle_beta   90.00
_cell.angle_gamma   90.00
#
_symmetry.space_group_name_H-M   'P 1'
#
loop_
_entity.id
_entity.type
_entity.pdbx_description
1 polymer ?
#
loop_
_entity_poly.entity_id
_entity_poly.type
_entity_poly.pdbx_seq_one_letter_code
_entity_poly.pdbx_strand_id
1 'polypeptide(L)' 'MTFADNLVWLRREKGFSQEQLADLMDVSRQAVSKWEAGVSHS' A
#
# COMPACT_ATOMS: atom_id res chain seq x y z
N MET A 1 6.05 6.87 -11.76
CA MET A 1 5.40 6.21 -10.61
C MET A 1 6.09 4.92 -10.26
N THR A 2 6.34 4.73 -8.98
CA THR A 2 6.92 3.47 -8.51
C THR A 2 5.80 2.49 -8.16
N PHE A 3 6.19 1.24 -7.90
CA PHE A 3 5.26 0.22 -7.45
C PHE A 3 4.54 0.65 -6.16
N ALA A 4 5.28 1.23 -5.22
CA ALA A 4 4.70 1.68 -3.95
C ALA A 4 3.73 2.84 -4.16
N ASP A 5 4.04 3.75 -5.07
CA ASP A 5 3.14 4.85 -5.42
C ASP A 5 1.83 4.32 -5.97
N ASN A 6 1.90 3.33 -6.84
CA ASN A 6 0.72 2.71 -7.43
C ASN A 6 -0.15 2.04 -6.37
N LEU A 7 0.48 1.39 -5.41
CA LEU A 7 -0.25 0.73 -4.32
C LEU A 7 -1.00 1.72 -3.45
N VAL A 8 -0.35 2.82 -3.08
CA VAL A 8 -0.98 3.86 -2.27
C VAL A 8 -2.14 4.48 -3.04
N TRP A 9 -1.93 4.79 -4.31
CA TRP A 9 -2.97 5.36 -5.15
C TRP A 9 -4.17 4.43 -5.25
N LEU A 10 -3.92 3.16 -5.54
CA LEU A 10 -4.98 2.17 -5.69
C LEU A 10 -5.77 2.00 -4.39
N ARG A 11 -5.08 1.95 -3.27
CA ARG A 11 -5.71 1.81 -1.97
C ARG A 11 -6.69 2.97 -1.71
N ARG A 12 -6.24 4.19 -1.96
CA ARG A 12 -7.06 5.38 -1.76
C ARG A 12 -8.24 5.43 -2.71
N GLU A 13 -8.00 5.06 -3.96
CA GLU A 13 -9.03 5.08 -4.99
C GLU A 13 -10.14 4.09 -4.68
N LYS A 14 -9.80 2.93 -4.16
CA LYS A 14 -10.75 1.88 -3.81
C LYS A 14 -11.25 1.97 -2.37
N GLY A 15 -10.67 2.81 -1.56
CA GLY A 15 -11.06 2.95 -0.17
C GLY A 15 -10.64 1.80 0.70
N PHE A 16 -9.58 1.08 0.34
CA PHE A 16 -9.05 -0.02 1.14
C PHE A 16 -8.21 0.50 2.29
N SER A 17 -8.26 -0.20 3.43
CA SER A 17 -7.29 -0.01 4.49
C SER A 17 -6.01 -0.76 4.13
N GLN A 18 -4.92 -0.49 4.86
CA GLN A 18 -3.67 -1.23 4.66
C GLN A 18 -3.88 -2.73 4.84
N GLU A 19 -4.68 -3.09 5.84
CA GLU A 19 -4.96 -4.49 6.11
C GLU A 19 -5.73 -5.14 4.96
N GLN A 20 -6.72 -4.43 4.42
CA GLN A 20 -7.49 -4.94 3.29
C GLN A 20 -6.62 -5.12 2.07
N LEU A 21 -5.74 -4.16 1.80
CA LEU A 21 -4.84 -4.26 0.66
C LEU A 21 -3.86 -5.42 0.84
N ALA A 22 -3.34 -5.60 2.04
CA ALA A 22 -2.43 -6.71 2.34
C ALA A 22 -3.11 -8.06 2.07
N ASP A 23 -4.36 -8.18 2.47
CA ASP A 23 -5.16 -9.38 2.24
C ASP A 23 -5.31 -9.67 0.76
N LEU A 24 -5.64 -8.65 -0.01
CA LEU A 24 -5.81 -8.79 -1.45
C LEU A 24 -4.54 -9.22 -2.15
N MET A 25 -3.40 -8.76 -1.67
CA MET A 25 -2.10 -9.05 -2.27
C MET A 25 -1.44 -10.27 -1.68
N ASP A 26 -2.07 -10.89 -0.68
CA ASP A 26 -1.54 -12.06 0.01
C ASP A 26 -0.17 -11.76 0.65
N VAL A 27 -0.06 -10.60 1.27
CA VAL A 27 1.15 -10.17 1.97
C VAL A 27 0.75 -9.69 3.37
N SER A 28 1.73 -9.44 4.23
CA SER A 28 1.44 -8.94 5.57
C SER A 28 1.14 -7.44 5.53
N ARG A 29 0.38 -6.97 6.52
CA ARG A 29 0.10 -5.55 6.66
C ARG A 29 1.40 -4.76 6.84
N GLN A 30 2.38 -5.37 7.51
CA GLN A 30 3.67 -4.75 7.71
C GLN A 30 4.38 -4.46 6.39
N ALA A 31 4.24 -5.36 5.42
CA ALA A 31 4.82 -5.15 4.11
C ALA A 31 4.19 -3.93 3.42
N VAL A 32 2.86 -3.84 3.47
CA VAL A 32 2.16 -2.69 2.89
C VAL A 32 2.57 -1.40 3.58
N SER A 33 2.63 -1.41 4.90
CA SER A 33 3.04 -0.25 5.69
C SER A 33 4.45 0.20 5.32
N LYS A 34 5.35 -0.75 5.13
CA LYS A 34 6.72 -0.46 4.75
C LYS A 34 6.80 0.18 3.36
N TRP A 35 6.01 -0.32 2.43
CA TRP A 35 5.97 0.25 1.08
C TRP A 35 5.43 1.67 1.10
N GLU A 36 4.39 1.91 1.88
CA GLU A 36 3.79 3.24 1.98
C GLU A 36 4.72 4.23 2.68
N ALA A 37 5.49 3.76 3.64
CA ALA A 37 6.49 4.58 4.31
C ALA A 37 7.56 5.05 3.31
N GLY A 38 7.93 4.18 2.38
CA GLY A 38 8.87 4.54 1.33
C GLY A 38 8.33 5.62 0.40
N VAL A 39 7.02 5.59 0.15
CA VAL A 39 6.37 6.59 -0.70
C VAL A 39 6.33 7.95 -0.02
N SER A 40 6.02 7.97 1.26
CA SER A 40 5.91 9.23 1.99
C SER A 40 7.26 9.80 2.39
N HIS A 41 8.32 9.07 2.15
CA HIS A 41 9.66 9.55 2.44
C HIS A 41 10.16 10.40 1.28
N SER A 42 10.38 11.63 1.53
CA SER A 42 10.84 12.56 0.49
C SER A 42 12.33 12.78 0.53
#